data_85e84f1752f8cfd5e3371c937476c22a
#
_entry.id   85e84f1752f8cfd5e3371c937476c22a
#
_cell.length_a   1.000
_cell.length_b   1.000
_cell.length_c   1.000
_cell.angle_alpha   90.00
_cell.angle_beta   90.00
_cell.angle_gamma   90.00
#
_symmetry.space_group_name_H-M   'P 1'
#
loop_
_entity.id
_entity.type
_entity.pdbx_description
1 polymer ?
#
loop_
_entity_poly.entity_id
_entity_poly.type
_entity_poly.pdbx_seq_one_letter_code
_entity_poly.pdbx_strand_id
1 'polypeptide(L)'
;MAPSSSSSARGSLATQTVRAPRGSKLSCRGWPQEAALRMLMNSLDEEVAEQPRNLLVDGSTGRAAHDWPSYHAIVGALRELQDDETLVVQSGKPTGIVKTSELAPRVLIIGSSQPRETAERSPRPLPTSPGHWRAVEWAAIGQQAALATLYETFAAVARRHFHGELAGRWVVAGGMGGTGGAQGLAATLHGAVFLGIEADGERIRRRVRSGYCDIGVNSLEEALRLIKNAVRQKRAVSVGLVGNCAEVLPELARRGAVPDVLTDLTGADDPLGGYLPAGVNADEAATLRERNPEDYRKRSLESLARHANAVLELKGLGAVAFDLGNHLGWRASVEAGVRDAESLPNYMTEYLQPLLDEGRRPLRWVALSGERSDIRRVDALAAELLGDDRALNHWIQLAQRRVRFQGLPARAAWLTQEQRVQWGVRIHQLVQEGQLKAPFVLAPEQLDGGSRGAAGERSDAAEGPKVEAFLSWGCGASWVSFEREEGRERAGLAVVADGSRAGAERLERALRLDGPPGALISAEERQGHPKVLSRMPKA
;
A
#
# COMPACT_ATOMS: atom_id res chain seq x y z
N MET A 1 -58.50 24.73 4.67
CA MET A 1 -57.69 23.52 4.36
C MET A 1 -56.53 23.95 3.47
N ALA A 2 -55.37 24.09 4.03
CA ALA A 2 -54.14 24.43 3.31
C ALA A 2 -53.30 23.14 3.18
N PRO A 3 -52.64 22.84 2.05
CA PRO A 3 -51.75 21.71 1.93
C PRO A 3 -50.38 22.02 2.55
N SER A 4 -49.95 21.14 3.43
CA SER A 4 -48.60 21.15 4.02
C SER A 4 -47.54 20.85 2.97
N SER A 5 -46.71 21.80 2.66
CA SER A 5 -45.49 21.63 1.89
C SER A 5 -44.37 21.07 2.79
N SER A 6 -44.11 19.78 2.72
CA SER A 6 -42.87 19.18 3.23
C SER A 6 -41.72 19.47 2.26
N SER A 7 -41.02 20.56 2.47
CA SER A 7 -39.77 20.90 1.84
C SER A 7 -38.68 19.96 2.39
N SER A 8 -38.31 18.94 1.65
CA SER A 8 -37.12 18.14 1.91
C SER A 8 -35.88 19.04 1.76
N ALA A 9 -35.31 19.44 2.86
CA ALA A 9 -33.98 20.05 2.91
C ALA A 9 -32.93 19.00 2.50
N ARG A 10 -32.71 18.84 1.19
CA ARG A 10 -31.45 18.29 0.68
C ARG A 10 -30.39 19.37 0.87
N GLY A 11 -29.81 19.39 2.09
CA GLY A 11 -28.65 20.22 2.36
C GLY A 11 -27.56 19.89 1.34
N SER A 12 -27.15 20.89 0.60
CA SER A 12 -25.95 20.88 -0.21
C SER A 12 -24.78 20.42 0.68
N LEU A 13 -24.36 19.16 0.55
CA LEU A 13 -23.09 18.68 1.07
C LEU A 13 -22.01 19.42 0.29
N ALA A 14 -21.60 20.58 0.79
CA ALA A 14 -20.43 21.27 0.31
C ALA A 14 -19.29 20.26 0.28
N THR A 15 -18.63 20.15 -0.86
CA THR A 15 -17.49 19.26 -1.13
C THR A 15 -16.35 19.64 -0.18
N GLN A 16 -16.28 18.98 0.98
CA GLN A 16 -15.29 19.29 1.99
C GLN A 16 -13.96 18.68 1.56
N THR A 17 -13.02 19.52 1.12
CA THR A 17 -11.64 19.11 0.90
C THR A 17 -10.96 18.90 2.24
N VAL A 18 -10.53 17.67 2.53
CA VAL A 18 -9.82 17.33 3.75
C VAL A 18 -8.32 17.50 3.52
N ARG A 19 -7.66 18.23 4.41
CA ARG A 19 -6.19 18.35 4.44
C ARG A 19 -5.68 18.29 5.87
N ALA A 20 -4.59 17.58 6.08
CA ALA A 20 -3.95 17.51 7.38
C ALA A 20 -3.39 18.87 7.80
N PRO A 21 -3.54 19.28 9.07
CA PRO A 21 -2.85 20.45 9.63
C PRO A 21 -1.33 20.30 9.46
N ARG A 22 -0.64 21.43 9.32
CA ARG A 22 0.81 21.49 9.16
C ARG A 22 1.44 22.35 10.24
N GLY A 23 2.76 22.24 10.41
CA GLY A 23 3.52 22.99 11.40
C GLY A 23 3.52 22.36 12.79
N SER A 24 3.98 23.13 13.79
CA SER A 24 4.19 22.64 15.16
C SER A 24 3.01 22.86 16.09
N LYS A 25 1.93 23.52 15.65
CA LYS A 25 0.77 23.81 16.48
C LYS A 25 -0.11 22.57 16.65
N LEU A 26 -0.39 22.20 17.90
CA LEU A 26 -1.31 21.13 18.25
C LEU A 26 -2.78 21.60 18.19
N SER A 27 -3.64 20.71 17.73
CA SER A 27 -5.11 20.81 17.86
C SER A 27 -5.66 19.76 18.83
N CYS A 28 -4.83 18.79 19.21
CA CYS A 28 -5.09 17.76 20.21
C CYS A 28 -4.31 18.04 21.50
N ARG A 29 -4.52 17.21 22.54
CA ARG A 29 -3.82 17.32 23.84
C ARG A 29 -2.33 16.99 23.75
N GLY A 30 -1.97 16.02 22.92
CA GLY A 30 -0.59 15.55 22.76
C GLY A 30 -0.24 15.17 21.31
N TRP A 31 1.04 14.94 21.06
CA TRP A 31 1.51 14.55 19.73
C TRP A 31 1.02 13.19 19.26
N PRO A 32 0.86 12.15 20.10
CA PRO A 32 0.32 10.88 19.64
C PRO A 32 -1.11 11.01 19.08
N GLN A 33 -1.99 11.78 19.75
CA GLN A 33 -3.36 12.07 19.29
C GLN A 33 -3.35 12.93 18.01
N GLU A 34 -2.53 13.98 18.00
CA GLU A 34 -2.36 14.88 16.86
C GLU A 34 -1.83 14.13 15.63
N ALA A 35 -0.90 13.19 15.83
CA ALA A 35 -0.37 12.36 14.76
C ALA A 35 -1.45 11.48 14.14
N ALA A 36 -2.24 10.79 14.95
CA ALA A 36 -3.37 9.99 14.47
C ALA A 36 -4.39 10.87 13.71
N LEU A 37 -4.71 12.06 14.24
CA LEU A 37 -5.58 13.03 13.58
C LEU A 37 -5.03 13.45 12.21
N ARG A 38 -3.77 13.91 12.16
CA ARG A 38 -3.16 14.37 10.91
C ARG A 38 -3.06 13.26 9.88
N MET A 39 -2.74 12.05 10.31
CA MET A 39 -2.65 10.90 9.42
C MET A 39 -4.01 10.42 8.93
N LEU A 40 -5.07 10.45 9.75
CA LEU A 40 -6.44 10.22 9.31
C LEU A 40 -6.85 11.24 8.23
N MET A 41 -6.57 12.53 8.48
CA MET A 41 -6.88 13.60 7.51
C MET A 41 -6.01 13.48 6.25
N ASN A 42 -4.72 13.15 6.38
CA ASN A 42 -3.84 12.92 5.25
C ASN A 42 -4.31 11.76 4.37
N SER A 43 -4.87 10.72 4.98
CA SER A 43 -5.44 9.58 4.23
C SER A 43 -6.61 9.98 3.33
N LEU A 44 -7.24 11.14 3.57
CA LEU A 44 -8.31 11.70 2.76
C LEU A 44 -7.90 12.93 1.92
N ASP A 45 -6.61 13.29 1.92
CA ASP A 45 -6.11 14.34 1.03
C ASP A 45 -6.32 13.93 -0.44
N GLU A 46 -6.73 14.86 -1.29
CA GLU A 46 -7.02 14.60 -2.72
C GLU A 46 -5.79 14.08 -3.49
N GLU A 47 -4.58 14.36 -3.01
CA GLU A 47 -3.36 13.81 -3.59
C GLU A 47 -3.08 12.37 -3.15
N VAL A 48 -3.65 11.93 -2.02
CA VAL A 48 -3.44 10.63 -1.39
C VAL A 48 -4.57 9.65 -1.71
N ALA A 49 -5.82 9.98 -1.32
CA ALA A 49 -6.97 9.09 -1.47
C ALA A 49 -7.42 8.89 -2.92
N GLU A 50 -7.89 7.72 -3.25
CA GLU A 50 -8.45 7.44 -4.60
C GLU A 50 -9.80 8.15 -4.81
N GLN A 51 -10.70 8.08 -3.80
CA GLN A 51 -12.01 8.72 -3.83
C GLN A 51 -12.32 9.39 -2.48
N PRO A 52 -11.71 10.54 -2.17
CA PRO A 52 -11.81 11.17 -0.85
C PRO A 52 -13.25 11.52 -0.46
N ARG A 53 -14.10 11.89 -1.42
CA ARG A 53 -15.52 12.19 -1.16
C ARG A 53 -16.30 10.99 -0.63
N ASN A 54 -15.89 9.78 -1.01
CA ASN A 54 -16.46 8.51 -0.58
C ASN A 54 -15.69 7.92 0.61
N LEU A 55 -14.76 8.68 1.22
CA LEU A 55 -13.86 8.23 2.28
C LEU A 55 -12.96 7.05 1.85
N LEU A 56 -12.84 6.78 0.56
CA LEU A 56 -12.06 5.68 0.02
C LEU A 56 -10.60 6.12 -0.20
N VAL A 57 -9.71 5.49 0.53
CA VAL A 57 -8.28 5.78 0.54
C VAL A 57 -7.56 5.02 -0.57
N ASP A 58 -7.76 3.70 -0.64
CA ASP A 58 -7.07 2.82 -1.56
C ASP A 58 -7.95 1.62 -1.96
N GLY A 59 -7.78 1.16 -3.21
CA GLY A 59 -8.52 0.04 -3.77
C GLY A 59 -10.03 0.30 -3.86
N SER A 60 -10.82 -0.77 -3.85
CA SER A 60 -12.29 -0.72 -3.83
C SER A 60 -12.86 -0.63 -2.41
N THR A 61 -12.04 -0.83 -1.40
CA THR A 61 -12.48 -1.24 -0.06
C THR A 61 -11.86 -0.47 1.09
N GLY A 62 -10.63 0.02 0.98
CA GLY A 62 -9.91 0.69 2.06
C GLY A 62 -10.48 2.07 2.41
N ARG A 63 -11.27 2.18 3.49
CA ARG A 63 -11.90 3.43 3.92
C ARG A 63 -11.25 4.01 5.17
N ALA A 64 -11.14 5.33 5.22
CA ALA A 64 -10.63 6.05 6.40
C ALA A 64 -11.62 6.03 7.58
N ALA A 65 -12.93 6.02 7.30
CA ALA A 65 -14.01 5.91 8.27
C ALA A 65 -15.26 5.31 7.60
N HIS A 66 -16.21 4.84 8.38
CA HIS A 66 -17.44 4.23 7.88
C HIS A 66 -18.27 5.22 7.03
N ASP A 67 -18.48 6.41 7.55
CA ASP A 67 -19.22 7.50 6.93
C ASP A 67 -18.71 8.88 7.45
N TRP A 68 -19.18 9.97 6.89
CA TRP A 68 -18.80 11.31 7.29
C TRP A 68 -19.15 11.65 8.75
N PRO A 69 -20.33 11.28 9.28
CA PRO A 69 -20.61 11.42 10.70
C PRO A 69 -19.58 10.72 11.59
N SER A 70 -19.21 9.49 11.27
CA SER A 70 -18.17 8.74 11.99
C SER A 70 -16.81 9.41 11.90
N TYR A 71 -16.43 9.91 10.72
CA TYR A 71 -15.20 10.68 10.55
C TYR A 71 -15.16 11.90 11.48
N HIS A 72 -16.23 12.71 11.51
CA HIS A 72 -16.29 13.89 12.37
C HIS A 72 -16.28 13.52 13.86
N ALA A 73 -16.93 12.43 14.24
CA ALA A 73 -16.90 11.94 15.61
C ALA A 73 -15.51 11.46 16.03
N ILE A 74 -14.77 10.76 15.14
CA ILE A 74 -13.38 10.37 15.38
C ILE A 74 -12.49 11.60 15.54
N VAL A 75 -12.60 12.59 14.65
CA VAL A 75 -11.84 13.84 14.72
C VAL A 75 -12.12 14.59 16.03
N GLY A 76 -13.39 14.68 16.44
CA GLY A 76 -13.79 15.28 17.71
C GLY A 76 -13.18 14.55 18.92
N ALA A 77 -13.30 13.23 18.94
CA ALA A 77 -12.74 12.40 20.01
C ALA A 77 -11.21 12.55 20.13
N LEU A 78 -10.47 12.53 19.02
CA LEU A 78 -9.01 12.69 19.03
C LEU A 78 -8.54 14.03 19.61
N ARG A 79 -9.32 15.12 19.42
CA ARG A 79 -8.98 16.43 19.95
C ARG A 79 -9.10 16.52 21.47
N GLU A 80 -10.01 15.76 22.05
CA GLU A 80 -10.32 15.77 23.47
C GLU A 80 -9.63 14.65 24.26
N LEU A 81 -9.14 13.61 23.56
CA LEU A 81 -8.56 12.42 24.13
C LEU A 81 -7.37 12.73 25.06
N GLN A 82 -7.42 12.21 26.29
CA GLN A 82 -6.36 12.41 27.28
C GLN A 82 -5.18 11.46 27.05
N ASP A 83 -4.06 11.73 27.75
CA ASP A 83 -2.83 10.93 27.56
C ASP A 83 -2.92 9.52 28.17
N ASP A 84 -3.91 9.25 29.01
CA ASP A 84 -4.20 7.95 29.61
C ASP A 84 -5.50 7.31 29.08
N GLU A 85 -5.95 7.76 27.90
CA GLU A 85 -7.15 7.25 27.23
C GLU A 85 -6.82 6.63 25.86
N THR A 86 -7.63 5.66 25.47
CA THR A 86 -7.59 5.01 24.17
C THR A 86 -8.94 5.13 23.48
N LEU A 87 -8.96 5.72 22.28
CA LEU A 87 -10.13 5.71 21.40
C LEU A 87 -10.22 4.35 20.71
N VAL A 88 -11.38 3.70 20.80
CA VAL A 88 -11.69 2.46 20.09
C VAL A 88 -12.53 2.75 18.87
N VAL A 89 -12.06 2.32 17.71
CA VAL A 89 -12.73 2.44 16.40
C VAL A 89 -13.01 1.04 15.87
N GLN A 90 -14.28 0.72 15.62
CA GLN A 90 -14.68 -0.58 15.09
C GLN A 90 -15.39 -0.40 13.75
N SER A 91 -14.90 -1.08 12.72
CA SER A 91 -15.44 -0.97 11.36
C SER A 91 -15.62 0.49 10.91
N GLY A 92 -14.62 1.33 11.21
CA GLY A 92 -14.61 2.75 10.86
C GLY A 92 -15.52 3.66 11.70
N LYS A 93 -16.14 3.13 12.78
CA LYS A 93 -16.99 3.90 13.71
C LYS A 93 -16.31 4.04 15.06
N PRO A 94 -16.30 5.23 15.69
CA PRO A 94 -15.84 5.36 17.07
C PRO A 94 -16.87 4.68 17.98
N THR A 95 -16.43 3.72 18.78
CA THR A 95 -17.33 2.92 19.66
C THR A 95 -17.14 3.22 21.13
N GLY A 96 -16.04 3.86 21.50
CA GLY A 96 -15.83 4.26 22.88
C GLY A 96 -14.44 4.83 23.14
N ILE A 97 -14.31 5.47 24.30
CA ILE A 97 -13.04 5.88 24.89
C ILE A 97 -12.86 5.09 26.18
N VAL A 98 -11.72 4.46 26.34
CA VAL A 98 -11.40 3.62 27.49
C VAL A 98 -10.24 4.24 28.26
N LYS A 99 -10.38 4.33 29.57
CA LYS A 99 -9.27 4.70 30.46
C LYS A 99 -8.23 3.57 30.45
N THR A 100 -7.00 3.91 30.08
CA THR A 100 -5.91 2.94 29.93
C THR A 100 -4.68 3.41 30.73
N SER A 101 -3.60 3.74 30.05
CA SER A 101 -2.39 4.31 30.66
C SER A 101 -1.66 5.18 29.64
N GLU A 102 -0.72 5.99 30.12
CA GLU A 102 0.14 6.79 29.23
C GLU A 102 0.98 5.94 28.25
N LEU A 103 1.24 4.67 28.59
CA LEU A 103 1.98 3.75 27.76
C LEU A 103 1.12 3.04 26.71
N ALA A 104 -0.21 3.03 26.87
CA ALA A 104 -1.12 2.40 25.92
C ALA A 104 -1.23 3.19 24.62
N PRO A 105 -1.60 2.56 23.49
CA PRO A 105 -1.92 3.26 22.26
C PRO A 105 -3.05 4.26 22.44
N ARG A 106 -2.98 5.40 21.76
CA ARG A 106 -4.07 6.40 21.76
C ARG A 106 -5.26 5.95 20.92
N VAL A 107 -5.04 5.06 19.94
CA VAL A 107 -6.12 4.55 19.10
C VAL A 107 -5.97 3.05 18.91
N LEU A 108 -7.08 2.35 19.02
CA LEU A 108 -7.24 0.95 18.63
C LEU A 108 -8.27 0.86 17.51
N ILE A 109 -7.85 0.40 16.33
CA ILE A 109 -8.72 0.21 15.18
C ILE A 109 -8.96 -1.29 14.99
N ILE A 110 -10.22 -1.72 15.00
CA ILE A 110 -10.61 -3.13 14.90
C ILE A 110 -11.58 -3.31 13.72
N GLY A 111 -11.27 -4.27 12.87
CA GLY A 111 -12.13 -4.66 11.76
C GLY A 111 -12.03 -3.72 10.57
N SER A 112 -12.54 -4.19 9.43
CA SER A 112 -12.61 -3.40 8.20
C SER A 112 -13.64 -2.28 8.32
N SER A 113 -13.36 -1.12 7.77
CA SER A 113 -14.30 0.01 7.66
C SER A 113 -15.39 -0.21 6.60
N GLN A 114 -15.51 -1.42 6.07
CA GLN A 114 -16.46 -1.77 5.03
C GLN A 114 -17.84 -2.20 5.54
N PRO A 115 -18.90 -1.79 4.83
CA PRO A 115 -20.19 -2.50 4.90
C PRO A 115 -20.06 -3.82 4.14
N ARG A 116 -20.29 -4.93 4.83
CA ARG A 116 -20.18 -6.30 4.29
C ARG A 116 -21.46 -6.75 3.56
N GLU A 117 -22.06 -5.95 2.72
CA GLU A 117 -23.35 -6.37 2.13
C GLU A 117 -23.25 -7.23 0.85
N THR A 118 -22.07 -7.38 0.24
CA THR A 118 -21.97 -8.04 -1.08
C THR A 118 -20.74 -8.94 -1.29
N ALA A 119 -20.01 -9.32 -0.27
CA ALA A 119 -18.91 -10.27 -0.47
C ALA A 119 -19.49 -11.69 -0.67
N GLU A 120 -19.90 -12.01 -1.89
CA GLU A 120 -20.07 -13.41 -2.28
C GLU A 120 -18.76 -14.14 -2.05
N ARG A 121 -18.83 -15.21 -1.25
CA ARG A 121 -17.66 -16.05 -0.99
C ARG A 121 -17.19 -16.67 -2.29
N SER A 122 -15.96 -16.41 -2.68
CA SER A 122 -15.32 -17.17 -3.74
C SER A 122 -15.44 -18.68 -3.47
N PRO A 123 -15.65 -19.51 -4.51
CA PRO A 123 -15.78 -20.97 -4.36
C PRO A 123 -14.57 -21.63 -3.70
N ARG A 124 -13.41 -20.97 -3.73
CA ARG A 124 -12.23 -21.36 -2.99
C ARG A 124 -11.68 -20.15 -2.21
N PRO A 125 -11.08 -20.36 -1.03
CA PRO A 125 -10.41 -19.29 -0.33
C PRO A 125 -9.26 -18.75 -1.18
N LEU A 126 -9.04 -17.43 -1.11
CA LEU A 126 -7.88 -16.80 -1.74
C LEU A 126 -6.59 -17.52 -1.32
N PRO A 127 -5.61 -17.67 -2.23
CA PRO A 127 -4.36 -18.31 -1.89
C PRO A 127 -3.69 -17.55 -0.76
N THR A 128 -2.94 -18.27 0.04
CA THR A 128 -2.13 -17.70 1.10
C THR A 128 -0.84 -17.06 0.57
N SER A 129 -0.69 -16.94 -0.76
CA SER A 129 0.43 -16.19 -1.31
C SER A 129 0.34 -14.73 -0.86
N PRO A 130 1.48 -14.12 -0.53
CA PRO A 130 1.52 -12.75 -0.07
C PRO A 130 0.91 -11.78 -1.11
N GLY A 131 -0.01 -10.94 -0.65
CA GLY A 131 -0.60 -9.88 -1.45
C GLY A 131 0.27 -8.62 -1.46
N HIS A 132 -0.22 -7.55 -0.84
CA HIS A 132 0.46 -6.26 -0.80
C HIS A 132 1.07 -5.97 0.56
N TRP A 133 2.09 -5.11 0.57
CA TRP A 133 2.58 -4.46 1.78
C TRP A 133 1.63 -3.35 2.19
N ARG A 134 1.20 -3.36 3.44
CA ARG A 134 0.35 -2.32 4.01
C ARG A 134 0.86 -1.89 5.38
N ALA A 135 0.70 -0.60 5.69
CA ALA A 135 0.90 -0.11 7.05
C ALA A 135 -0.41 -0.19 7.83
N VAL A 136 -0.32 0.14 9.11
CA VAL A 136 -1.47 0.39 9.99
C VAL A 136 -2.48 1.31 9.32
N GLU A 137 -3.76 1.14 9.62
CA GLU A 137 -4.80 2.06 9.15
C GLU A 137 -4.45 3.52 9.49
N TRP A 138 -4.93 4.43 8.66
CA TRP A 138 -4.63 5.86 8.69
C TRP A 138 -3.16 6.25 8.44
N ALA A 139 -2.34 5.34 7.93
CA ALA A 139 -0.95 5.65 7.57
C ALA A 139 -0.73 5.79 6.06
N ALA A 140 -1.76 6.17 5.30
CA ALA A 140 -1.66 6.35 3.86
C ALA A 140 -0.78 7.55 3.48
N ILE A 141 0.07 7.34 2.48
CA ILE A 141 1.01 8.33 1.92
C ILE A 141 0.96 8.39 0.39
N GLY A 142 -0.12 7.90 -0.20
CA GLY A 142 -0.31 7.84 -1.65
C GLY A 142 0.66 6.89 -2.34
N GLN A 143 1.05 7.22 -3.56
CA GLN A 143 1.95 6.40 -4.40
C GLN A 143 3.33 6.14 -3.77
N GLN A 144 3.77 6.99 -2.85
CA GLN A 144 5.06 6.85 -2.17
C GLN A 144 5.17 5.53 -1.40
N ALA A 145 4.05 5.00 -0.91
CA ALA A 145 4.01 3.72 -0.20
C ALA A 145 4.48 2.57 -1.09
N ALA A 146 3.85 2.40 -2.24
CA ALA A 146 4.16 1.30 -3.15
C ALA A 146 5.50 1.47 -3.87
N LEU A 147 5.95 2.73 -4.05
CA LEU A 147 7.11 3.04 -4.88
C LEU A 147 8.39 2.34 -4.42
N ALA A 148 8.66 2.30 -3.10
CA ALA A 148 9.86 1.68 -2.57
C ALA A 148 9.89 0.16 -2.86
N THR A 149 8.76 -0.52 -2.66
CA THR A 149 8.63 -1.96 -2.93
C THR A 149 8.73 -2.27 -4.41
N LEU A 150 8.10 -1.48 -5.27
CA LEU A 150 8.19 -1.64 -6.73
C LEU A 150 9.60 -1.34 -7.25
N TYR A 151 10.29 -0.36 -6.65
CA TYR A 151 11.70 -0.09 -6.96
C TYR A 151 12.57 -1.31 -6.69
N GLU A 152 12.47 -1.93 -5.50
CA GLU A 152 13.22 -3.15 -5.17
C GLU A 152 12.82 -4.33 -6.06
N THR A 153 11.54 -4.45 -6.42
CA THR A 153 11.06 -5.48 -7.35
C THR A 153 11.73 -5.34 -8.71
N PHE A 154 11.72 -4.14 -9.31
CA PHE A 154 12.39 -3.93 -10.60
C PHE A 154 13.92 -4.04 -10.52
N ALA A 155 14.53 -3.69 -9.39
CA ALA A 155 15.95 -3.96 -9.16
C ALA A 155 16.25 -5.46 -9.16
N ALA A 156 15.41 -6.27 -8.52
CA ALA A 156 15.56 -7.73 -8.51
C ALA A 156 15.32 -8.34 -9.90
N VAL A 157 14.28 -7.88 -10.62
CA VAL A 157 14.02 -8.27 -12.03
C VAL A 157 15.23 -7.95 -12.91
N ALA A 158 15.79 -6.74 -12.78
CA ALA A 158 16.99 -6.34 -13.55
C ALA A 158 18.17 -7.27 -13.28
N ARG A 159 18.46 -7.57 -12.01
CA ARG A 159 19.55 -8.47 -11.62
C ARG A 159 19.35 -9.87 -12.15
N ARG A 160 18.14 -10.42 -12.04
CA ARG A 160 17.86 -11.83 -12.38
C ARG A 160 17.79 -12.10 -13.87
N HIS A 161 17.23 -11.16 -14.65
CA HIS A 161 16.90 -11.41 -16.06
C HIS A 161 17.69 -10.54 -17.06
N PHE A 162 18.25 -9.41 -16.62
CA PHE A 162 18.80 -8.39 -17.50
C PHE A 162 20.18 -7.87 -17.08
N HIS A 163 20.98 -8.69 -16.40
CA HIS A 163 22.35 -8.37 -15.97
C HIS A 163 22.46 -7.08 -15.14
N GLY A 164 21.41 -6.75 -14.38
CA GLY A 164 21.37 -5.59 -13.50
C GLY A 164 20.88 -4.29 -14.15
N GLU A 165 20.47 -4.30 -15.43
CA GLU A 165 20.13 -3.08 -16.19
C GLU A 165 18.78 -3.21 -16.90
N LEU A 166 17.92 -2.17 -16.76
CA LEU A 166 16.66 -2.07 -17.51
C LEU A 166 16.69 -0.97 -18.59
N ALA A 167 17.83 -0.32 -18.82
CA ALA A 167 17.96 0.70 -19.86
C ALA A 167 17.66 0.14 -21.25
N GLY A 168 16.66 0.72 -21.92
CA GLY A 168 16.20 0.23 -23.22
C GLY A 168 15.30 -1.00 -23.15
N ARG A 169 14.97 -1.51 -21.96
CA ARG A 169 13.96 -2.55 -21.77
C ARG A 169 12.56 -1.96 -21.71
N TRP A 170 11.60 -2.71 -22.23
CA TRP A 170 10.20 -2.31 -22.27
C TRP A 170 9.38 -3.08 -21.23
N VAL A 171 8.80 -2.34 -20.29
CA VAL A 171 7.91 -2.86 -19.24
C VAL A 171 6.48 -2.51 -19.60
N VAL A 172 5.56 -3.47 -19.61
CA VAL A 172 4.12 -3.27 -19.70
C VAL A 172 3.48 -3.64 -18.36
N ALA A 173 2.53 -2.82 -17.92
CA ALA A 173 1.81 -3.06 -16.68
C ALA A 173 0.31 -2.82 -16.83
N GLY A 174 -0.51 -3.72 -16.27
CA GLY A 174 -1.94 -3.50 -16.07
C GLY A 174 -2.21 -2.71 -14.78
N GLY A 175 -3.12 -1.71 -14.85
CA GLY A 175 -3.60 -0.95 -13.72
C GLY A 175 -2.67 0.16 -13.23
N MET A 176 -3.22 1.38 -13.14
CA MET A 176 -2.53 2.57 -12.62
C MET A 176 -3.30 3.20 -11.43
N GLY A 177 -3.96 2.37 -10.64
CA GLY A 177 -4.68 2.73 -9.42
C GLY A 177 -3.77 3.11 -8.25
N GLY A 178 -4.27 2.97 -7.01
CA GLY A 178 -3.58 3.37 -5.76
C GLY A 178 -2.17 2.84 -5.63
N THR A 179 -1.97 1.56 -5.86
CA THR A 179 -0.65 0.91 -5.83
C THR A 179 0.01 0.88 -7.21
N GLY A 180 -0.74 0.45 -8.25
CA GLY A 180 -0.24 0.26 -9.61
C GLY A 180 0.30 1.52 -10.27
N GLY A 181 -0.19 2.69 -9.88
CA GLY A 181 0.27 3.97 -10.41
C GLY A 181 1.73 4.31 -10.11
N ALA A 182 2.36 3.65 -9.16
CA ALA A 182 3.78 3.86 -8.85
C ALA A 182 4.73 3.07 -9.78
N GLN A 183 4.25 2.10 -10.54
CA GLN A 183 5.07 1.24 -11.41
C GLN A 183 5.85 2.05 -12.46
N GLY A 184 5.19 3.05 -13.08
CA GLY A 184 5.81 3.86 -14.12
C GLY A 184 7.06 4.59 -13.63
N LEU A 185 6.97 5.24 -12.46
CA LEU A 185 8.13 5.89 -11.85
C LEU A 185 9.17 4.86 -11.41
N ALA A 186 8.78 3.76 -10.76
CA ALA A 186 9.70 2.71 -10.33
C ALA A 186 10.51 2.14 -11.49
N ALA A 187 9.87 1.77 -12.60
CA ALA A 187 10.53 1.25 -13.79
C ALA A 187 11.49 2.27 -14.43
N THR A 188 11.07 3.54 -14.54
CA THR A 188 11.90 4.59 -15.14
C THR A 188 13.08 5.00 -14.25
N LEU A 189 13.01 4.81 -12.94
CA LEU A 189 14.15 4.99 -12.04
C LEU A 189 15.27 3.96 -12.31
N HIS A 190 14.94 2.81 -12.88
CA HIS A 190 15.90 1.80 -13.37
C HIS A 190 16.25 1.95 -14.86
N GLY A 191 15.84 3.05 -15.50
CA GLY A 191 16.15 3.33 -16.91
C GLY A 191 15.19 2.66 -17.92
N ALA A 192 14.17 1.92 -17.47
CA ALA A 192 13.21 1.26 -18.34
C ALA A 192 12.31 2.23 -19.10
N VAL A 193 11.76 1.76 -20.21
CA VAL A 193 10.62 2.36 -20.90
C VAL A 193 9.35 1.66 -20.41
N PHE A 194 8.35 2.42 -19.97
CA PHE A 194 7.16 1.87 -19.33
C PHE A 194 5.87 2.21 -20.09
N LEU A 195 5.00 1.22 -20.22
CA LEU A 195 3.63 1.37 -20.71
C LEU A 195 2.65 0.87 -19.64
N GLY A 196 1.90 1.77 -19.01
CA GLY A 196 0.79 1.42 -18.12
C GLY A 196 -0.52 1.42 -18.89
N ILE A 197 -1.32 0.38 -18.74
CA ILE A 197 -2.66 0.24 -19.32
C ILE A 197 -3.67 0.48 -18.20
N GLU A 198 -4.53 1.50 -18.35
CA GLU A 198 -5.54 1.86 -17.35
C GLU A 198 -6.86 2.24 -18.04
N ALA A 199 -7.93 1.58 -17.61
CA ALA A 199 -9.24 1.82 -18.22
C ALA A 199 -9.85 3.18 -17.82
N ASP A 200 -9.47 3.72 -16.66
CA ASP A 200 -9.88 5.04 -16.19
C ASP A 200 -8.85 6.12 -16.59
N GLY A 201 -9.18 6.91 -17.59
CA GLY A 201 -8.32 8.01 -18.04
C GLY A 201 -8.07 9.09 -16.97
N GLU A 202 -8.94 9.26 -15.96
CA GLU A 202 -8.68 10.21 -14.87
C GLU A 202 -7.55 9.75 -13.97
N ARG A 203 -7.43 8.43 -13.74
CA ARG A 203 -6.28 7.86 -13.03
C ARG A 203 -4.98 8.19 -13.74
N ILE A 204 -4.91 8.01 -15.06
CA ILE A 204 -3.71 8.40 -15.84
C ILE A 204 -3.41 9.89 -15.70
N ARG A 205 -4.40 10.77 -15.91
CA ARG A 205 -4.23 12.22 -15.71
C ARG A 205 -3.69 12.56 -14.31
N ARG A 206 -4.21 11.88 -13.29
CA ARG A 206 -3.75 12.04 -11.91
C ARG A 206 -2.28 11.63 -11.74
N ARG A 207 -1.84 10.51 -12.34
CA ARG A 207 -0.43 10.06 -12.29
C ARG A 207 0.49 11.03 -13.04
N VAL A 208 0.04 11.59 -14.15
CA VAL A 208 0.79 12.63 -14.89
C VAL A 208 0.93 13.91 -14.04
N ARG A 209 -0.14 14.40 -13.45
CA ARG A 209 -0.10 15.58 -12.56
C ARG A 209 0.83 15.36 -11.35
N SER A 210 0.80 14.19 -10.75
CA SER A 210 1.63 13.85 -9.59
C SER A 210 3.08 13.48 -9.93
N GLY A 211 3.42 13.31 -11.21
CA GLY A 211 4.77 12.98 -11.67
C GLY A 211 5.15 11.50 -11.54
N TYR A 212 4.17 10.62 -11.45
CA TYR A 212 4.34 9.16 -11.45
C TYR A 212 4.18 8.55 -12.84
N CYS A 213 3.70 9.32 -13.81
CA CYS A 213 3.68 9.01 -15.24
C CYS A 213 4.09 10.26 -16.03
N ASP A 214 4.85 10.09 -17.10
CA ASP A 214 5.32 11.24 -17.90
C ASP A 214 4.28 11.69 -18.93
N ILE A 215 3.60 10.74 -19.63
CA ILE A 215 2.73 11.02 -20.77
C ILE A 215 1.47 10.17 -20.68
N GLY A 216 0.30 10.77 -20.95
CA GLY A 216 -0.96 10.05 -21.14
C GLY A 216 -1.36 10.05 -22.62
N VAL A 217 -1.82 8.91 -23.14
CA VAL A 217 -2.30 8.74 -24.52
C VAL A 217 -3.59 7.92 -24.57
N ASN A 218 -4.36 8.09 -25.66
CA ASN A 218 -5.63 7.37 -25.86
C ASN A 218 -5.57 6.36 -27.03
N SER A 219 -4.43 6.22 -27.69
CA SER A 219 -4.26 5.34 -28.84
C SER A 219 -3.08 4.40 -28.64
N LEU A 220 -3.29 3.11 -28.89
CA LEU A 220 -2.25 2.10 -28.84
C LEU A 220 -1.15 2.37 -29.87
N GLU A 221 -1.50 2.87 -31.05
CA GLU A 221 -0.56 3.23 -32.10
C GLU A 221 0.39 4.33 -31.64
N GLU A 222 -0.15 5.35 -31.00
CA GLU A 222 0.66 6.44 -30.42
C GLU A 222 1.55 5.92 -29.30
N ALA A 223 1.01 5.13 -28.38
CA ALA A 223 1.77 4.50 -27.31
C ALA A 223 2.95 3.71 -27.86
N LEU A 224 2.71 2.79 -28.82
CA LEU A 224 3.75 1.96 -29.41
C LEU A 224 4.80 2.77 -30.16
N ARG A 225 4.41 3.86 -30.84
CA ARG A 225 5.37 4.77 -31.50
C ARG A 225 6.31 5.42 -30.47
N LEU A 226 5.77 5.93 -29.35
CA LEU A 226 6.56 6.52 -28.27
C LEU A 226 7.50 5.49 -27.63
N ILE A 227 6.98 4.31 -27.30
CA ILE A 227 7.73 3.21 -26.69
C ILE A 227 8.87 2.77 -27.58
N LYS A 228 8.61 2.43 -28.86
CA LYS A 228 9.65 1.98 -29.82
C LYS A 228 10.76 3.02 -30.00
N ASN A 229 10.40 4.31 -30.03
CA ASN A 229 11.39 5.37 -30.14
C ASN A 229 12.24 5.48 -28.86
N ALA A 230 11.61 5.41 -27.69
CA ALA A 230 12.30 5.50 -26.40
C ALA A 230 13.23 4.29 -26.15
N VAL A 231 12.77 3.07 -26.47
CA VAL A 231 13.58 1.83 -26.41
C VAL A 231 14.83 1.95 -27.27
N ARG A 232 14.68 2.39 -28.54
CA ARG A 232 15.80 2.57 -29.47
C ARG A 232 16.83 3.58 -28.94
N GLN A 233 16.36 4.63 -28.27
CA GLN A 233 17.20 5.68 -27.69
C GLN A 233 17.71 5.33 -26.28
N LYS A 234 17.29 4.21 -25.68
CA LYS A 234 17.51 3.86 -24.28
C LYS A 234 17.11 4.99 -23.32
N ARG A 235 16.06 5.73 -23.68
CA ARG A 235 15.58 6.88 -22.90
C ARG A 235 14.41 6.43 -22.02
N ALA A 236 14.61 6.47 -20.71
CA ALA A 236 13.54 6.20 -19.75
C ALA A 236 12.36 7.15 -19.93
N VAL A 237 11.17 6.61 -20.08
CA VAL A 237 9.91 7.35 -20.16
C VAL A 237 8.75 6.42 -19.75
N SER A 238 7.77 6.97 -19.06
CA SER A 238 6.53 6.29 -18.71
C SER A 238 5.35 6.84 -19.49
N VAL A 239 4.62 5.94 -20.16
CA VAL A 239 3.43 6.23 -20.96
C VAL A 239 2.24 5.53 -20.33
N GLY A 240 1.15 6.27 -20.05
CA GLY A 240 -0.13 5.73 -19.62
C GLY A 240 -1.08 5.67 -20.82
N LEU A 241 -1.56 4.49 -21.17
CA LEU A 241 -2.54 4.26 -22.24
C LEU A 241 -3.94 4.07 -21.62
N VAL A 242 -4.90 4.89 -22.04
CA VAL A 242 -6.31 4.64 -21.74
C VAL A 242 -6.78 3.42 -22.53
N GLY A 243 -7.08 2.33 -21.82
CA GLY A 243 -7.49 1.08 -22.44
C GLY A 243 -7.72 -0.04 -21.42
N ASN A 244 -8.37 -1.10 -21.88
CA ASN A 244 -8.62 -2.28 -21.06
C ASN A 244 -7.55 -3.35 -21.34
N CYS A 245 -6.97 -3.95 -20.29
CA CYS A 245 -5.96 -5.00 -20.44
C CYS A 245 -6.47 -6.21 -21.22
N ALA A 246 -7.76 -6.56 -21.08
CA ALA A 246 -8.40 -7.64 -21.83
C ALA A 246 -8.56 -7.35 -23.34
N GLU A 247 -8.26 -6.16 -23.79
CA GLU A 247 -8.28 -5.73 -25.21
C GLU A 247 -6.88 -5.40 -25.71
N VAL A 248 -6.10 -4.67 -24.92
CA VAL A 248 -4.76 -4.19 -25.31
C VAL A 248 -3.73 -5.33 -25.32
N LEU A 249 -3.70 -6.22 -24.32
CA LEU A 249 -2.69 -7.29 -24.25
C LEU A 249 -2.87 -8.32 -25.37
N PRO A 250 -4.09 -8.81 -25.72
CA PRO A 250 -4.28 -9.65 -26.89
C PRO A 250 -3.82 -9.00 -28.19
N GLU A 251 -4.05 -7.68 -28.34
CA GLU A 251 -3.60 -6.95 -29.52
C GLU A 251 -2.08 -6.78 -29.58
N LEU A 252 -1.40 -6.62 -28.43
CA LEU A 252 0.07 -6.67 -28.38
C LEU A 252 0.61 -8.03 -28.82
N ALA A 253 0.02 -9.14 -28.31
CA ALA A 253 0.39 -10.50 -28.72
C ALA A 253 0.19 -10.72 -30.22
N ARG A 254 -0.99 -10.37 -30.74
CA ARG A 254 -1.32 -10.47 -32.19
C ARG A 254 -0.34 -9.71 -33.08
N ARG A 255 0.16 -8.56 -32.62
CA ARG A 255 1.17 -7.75 -33.35
C ARG A 255 2.60 -8.24 -33.16
N GLY A 256 2.85 -9.25 -32.35
CA GLY A 256 4.19 -9.66 -31.97
C GLY A 256 4.95 -8.58 -31.20
N ALA A 257 4.24 -7.67 -30.53
CA ALA A 257 4.81 -6.61 -29.71
C ALA A 257 4.99 -7.12 -28.26
N VAL A 258 6.02 -7.95 -28.09
CA VAL A 258 6.30 -8.62 -26.81
C VAL A 258 7.12 -7.71 -25.90
N PRO A 259 6.66 -7.40 -24.68
CA PRO A 259 7.46 -6.63 -23.72
C PRO A 259 8.58 -7.48 -23.12
N ASP A 260 9.65 -6.84 -22.64
CA ASP A 260 10.68 -7.54 -21.86
C ASP A 260 10.13 -7.97 -20.49
N VAL A 261 9.29 -7.13 -19.86
CA VAL A 261 8.65 -7.38 -18.56
C VAL A 261 7.15 -7.07 -18.64
N LEU A 262 6.33 -7.95 -18.07
CA LEU A 262 4.88 -7.78 -18.00
C LEU A 262 4.40 -7.98 -16.56
N THR A 263 3.73 -6.97 -16.00
CA THR A 263 3.19 -7.00 -14.64
C THR A 263 1.71 -6.68 -14.61
N ASP A 264 1.03 -7.04 -13.52
CA ASP A 264 -0.37 -6.68 -13.32
C ASP A 264 -0.68 -6.20 -11.90
N LEU A 265 -1.41 -5.09 -11.82
CA LEU A 265 -2.06 -4.52 -10.64
C LEU A 265 -3.45 -3.94 -10.98
N THR A 266 -4.16 -4.59 -11.89
CA THR A 266 -5.59 -4.32 -12.09
C THR A 266 -6.39 -4.76 -10.87
N GLY A 267 -7.65 -4.37 -10.76
CA GLY A 267 -8.54 -4.83 -9.68
C GLY A 267 -9.02 -6.27 -9.84
N ALA A 268 -8.14 -7.18 -10.28
CA ALA A 268 -8.46 -8.58 -10.55
C ALA A 268 -8.88 -9.37 -9.30
N ASP A 269 -8.43 -8.93 -8.12
CA ASP A 269 -8.81 -9.46 -6.81
C ASP A 269 -10.28 -9.19 -6.45
N ASP A 270 -10.91 -8.17 -7.07
CA ASP A 270 -12.32 -7.82 -6.88
C ASP A 270 -13.04 -7.68 -8.23
N PRO A 271 -13.58 -8.77 -8.80
CA PRO A 271 -14.27 -8.72 -10.10
C PRO A 271 -15.54 -7.87 -10.12
N LEU A 272 -16.16 -7.61 -8.95
CA LEU A 272 -17.36 -6.79 -8.86
C LEU A 272 -17.07 -5.32 -8.63
N GLY A 273 -16.16 -4.99 -7.69
CA GLY A 273 -15.89 -3.61 -7.28
C GLY A 273 -14.67 -2.99 -7.95
N GLY A 274 -13.64 -3.79 -8.23
CA GLY A 274 -12.31 -3.35 -8.65
C GLY A 274 -12.00 -3.49 -10.15
N TYR A 275 -12.49 -4.55 -10.81
CA TYR A 275 -12.19 -4.83 -12.21
C TYR A 275 -13.23 -4.21 -13.16
N LEU A 276 -12.77 -3.50 -14.20
CA LEU A 276 -13.65 -2.96 -15.24
C LEU A 276 -13.74 -3.96 -16.41
N PRO A 277 -14.95 -4.47 -16.76
CA PRO A 277 -15.12 -5.34 -17.92
C PRO A 277 -14.75 -4.64 -19.22
N ALA A 278 -14.21 -5.37 -20.19
CA ALA A 278 -13.93 -4.86 -21.52
C ALA A 278 -15.22 -4.48 -22.25
N GLY A 279 -15.14 -3.44 -23.09
CA GLY A 279 -16.27 -2.91 -23.83
C GLY A 279 -17.28 -2.09 -23.01
N VAL A 280 -16.95 -1.77 -21.74
CA VAL A 280 -17.80 -0.97 -20.85
C VAL A 280 -16.99 0.21 -20.35
N ASN A 281 -17.54 1.42 -20.44
CA ASN A 281 -16.90 2.60 -19.84
C ASN A 281 -17.23 2.73 -18.34
N ALA A 282 -16.55 3.64 -17.63
CA ALA A 282 -16.69 3.78 -16.18
C ALA A 282 -18.12 4.13 -15.72
N ASP A 283 -18.84 4.96 -16.46
CA ASP A 283 -20.21 5.40 -16.13
C ASP A 283 -21.21 4.26 -16.38
N GLU A 284 -21.08 3.57 -17.50
CA GLU A 284 -21.86 2.37 -17.84
C GLU A 284 -21.61 1.26 -16.81
N ALA A 285 -20.35 1.08 -16.40
CA ALA A 285 -19.94 0.12 -15.40
C ALA A 285 -20.62 0.39 -14.05
N ALA A 286 -20.65 1.64 -13.60
CA ALA A 286 -21.30 2.02 -12.35
C ALA A 286 -22.82 1.68 -12.40
N THR A 287 -23.48 2.05 -13.51
CA THR A 287 -24.91 1.75 -13.73
C THR A 287 -25.19 0.26 -13.80
N LEU A 288 -24.35 -0.50 -14.52
CA LEU A 288 -24.53 -1.95 -14.67
C LEU A 288 -24.33 -2.67 -13.34
N ARG A 289 -23.31 -2.25 -12.58
CA ARG A 289 -23.01 -2.82 -11.25
C ARG A 289 -24.17 -2.62 -10.28
N GLU A 290 -24.79 -1.45 -10.29
CA GLU A 290 -25.94 -1.14 -9.43
C GLU A 290 -27.22 -1.91 -9.85
N ARG A 291 -27.50 -1.98 -11.17
CA ARG A 291 -28.74 -2.58 -11.68
C ARG A 291 -28.69 -4.09 -11.83
N ASN A 292 -27.54 -4.63 -12.20
CA ASN A 292 -27.35 -6.06 -12.46
C ASN A 292 -25.92 -6.50 -12.09
N PRO A 293 -25.61 -6.66 -10.79
CA PRO A 293 -24.27 -7.05 -10.31
C PRO A 293 -23.82 -8.42 -10.82
N GLU A 294 -24.75 -9.36 -11.06
CA GLU A 294 -24.43 -10.70 -11.59
C GLU A 294 -23.91 -10.62 -13.04
N ASP A 295 -24.58 -9.87 -13.91
CA ASP A 295 -24.14 -9.65 -15.30
C ASP A 295 -22.81 -8.89 -15.32
N TYR A 296 -22.65 -7.88 -14.44
CA TYR A 296 -21.37 -7.18 -14.30
C TYR A 296 -20.23 -8.14 -13.95
N ARG A 297 -20.41 -8.96 -12.91
CA ARG A 297 -19.44 -9.95 -12.47
C ARG A 297 -19.11 -10.96 -13.56
N LYS A 298 -20.12 -11.46 -14.27
CA LYS A 298 -19.91 -12.37 -15.41
C LYS A 298 -19.03 -11.75 -16.50
N ARG A 299 -19.31 -10.52 -16.92
CA ARG A 299 -18.51 -9.80 -17.92
C ARG A 299 -17.08 -9.51 -17.41
N SER A 300 -16.94 -9.22 -16.12
CA SER A 300 -15.62 -9.07 -15.50
C SER A 300 -14.81 -10.36 -15.58
N LEU A 301 -15.39 -11.52 -15.26
CA LEU A 301 -14.72 -12.81 -15.34
C LEU A 301 -14.37 -13.21 -16.78
N GLU A 302 -15.25 -12.94 -17.75
CA GLU A 302 -14.96 -13.15 -19.18
C GLU A 302 -13.80 -12.27 -19.66
N SER A 303 -13.73 -11.04 -19.17
CA SER A 303 -12.63 -10.12 -19.47
C SER A 303 -11.34 -10.54 -18.77
N LEU A 304 -11.40 -10.97 -17.50
CA LEU A 304 -10.27 -11.55 -16.77
C LEU A 304 -9.68 -12.78 -17.48
N ALA A 305 -10.55 -13.66 -18.02
CA ALA A 305 -10.08 -14.81 -18.78
C ALA A 305 -9.27 -14.38 -20.04
N ARG A 306 -9.77 -13.41 -20.80
CA ARG A 306 -9.05 -12.87 -21.97
C ARG A 306 -7.74 -12.20 -21.57
N HIS A 307 -7.75 -11.44 -20.49
CA HIS A 307 -6.58 -10.76 -19.94
C HIS A 307 -5.51 -11.79 -19.53
N ALA A 308 -5.85 -12.77 -18.70
CA ALA A 308 -4.93 -13.79 -18.22
C ALA A 308 -4.35 -14.64 -19.36
N ASN A 309 -5.19 -15.05 -20.32
CA ASN A 309 -4.70 -15.78 -21.53
C ASN A 309 -3.68 -14.95 -22.31
N ALA A 310 -3.89 -13.65 -22.48
CA ALA A 310 -2.94 -12.79 -23.17
C ALA A 310 -1.62 -12.63 -22.38
N VAL A 311 -1.68 -12.57 -21.04
CA VAL A 311 -0.47 -12.57 -20.19
C VAL A 311 0.30 -13.87 -20.38
N LEU A 312 -0.37 -15.03 -20.38
CA LEU A 312 0.27 -16.33 -20.61
C LEU A 312 0.86 -16.45 -22.02
N GLU A 313 0.15 -15.95 -23.03
CA GLU A 313 0.63 -15.91 -24.41
C GLU A 313 1.92 -15.06 -24.54
N LEU A 314 1.91 -13.84 -24.03
CA LEU A 314 3.08 -12.96 -24.02
C LEU A 314 4.25 -13.55 -23.22
N LYS A 315 3.97 -14.24 -22.09
CA LYS A 315 4.98 -15.01 -21.34
C LYS A 315 5.57 -16.12 -22.20
N GLY A 316 4.73 -16.87 -22.92
CA GLY A 316 5.17 -17.91 -23.85
C GLY A 316 6.01 -17.37 -25.02
N LEU A 317 5.81 -16.12 -25.43
CA LEU A 317 6.60 -15.40 -26.43
C LEU A 317 7.90 -14.80 -25.88
N GLY A 318 8.17 -14.94 -24.58
CA GLY A 318 9.44 -14.56 -23.94
C GLY A 318 9.39 -13.38 -22.96
N ALA A 319 8.21 -12.82 -22.67
CA ALA A 319 8.08 -11.81 -21.64
C ALA A 319 8.34 -12.40 -20.23
N VAL A 320 9.08 -11.69 -19.39
CA VAL A 320 9.16 -11.96 -17.95
C VAL A 320 7.85 -11.48 -17.29
N ALA A 321 6.89 -12.39 -17.10
CA ALA A 321 5.56 -12.08 -16.60
C ALA A 321 5.37 -12.56 -15.16
N PHE A 322 4.82 -11.68 -14.30
CA PHE A 322 4.51 -11.99 -12.90
C PHE A 322 3.39 -11.10 -12.37
N ASP A 323 2.67 -11.55 -11.32
CA ASP A 323 1.68 -10.75 -10.63
C ASP A 323 2.31 -9.96 -9.47
N LEU A 324 1.72 -8.82 -9.17
CA LEU A 324 2.14 -7.93 -8.08
C LEU A 324 1.22 -8.04 -6.85
N GLY A 325 0.60 -9.21 -6.64
CA GLY A 325 -0.21 -9.52 -5.45
C GLY A 325 -1.72 -9.30 -5.64
N ASN A 326 -2.19 -9.01 -6.85
CA ASN A 326 -3.62 -8.86 -7.15
C ASN A 326 -4.32 -10.18 -7.50
N HIS A 327 -3.60 -11.30 -7.41
CA HIS A 327 -4.11 -12.66 -7.64
C HIS A 327 -4.80 -12.89 -8.99
N LEU A 328 -4.38 -12.17 -10.04
CA LEU A 328 -4.92 -12.32 -11.39
C LEU A 328 -4.94 -13.79 -11.83
N GLY A 329 -3.81 -14.49 -11.71
CA GLY A 329 -3.68 -15.87 -12.12
C GLY A 329 -4.62 -16.82 -11.38
N TRP A 330 -4.67 -16.69 -10.07
CA TRP A 330 -5.57 -17.51 -9.25
C TRP A 330 -7.05 -17.25 -9.59
N ARG A 331 -7.46 -15.98 -9.67
CA ARG A 331 -8.85 -15.61 -9.97
C ARG A 331 -9.27 -16.09 -11.36
N ALA A 332 -8.40 -15.91 -12.34
CA ALA A 332 -8.63 -16.37 -13.70
C ALA A 332 -8.73 -17.91 -13.78
N SER A 333 -7.90 -18.64 -13.05
CA SER A 333 -7.93 -20.10 -13.01
C SER A 333 -9.20 -20.61 -12.33
N VAL A 334 -9.47 -20.15 -11.09
CA VAL A 334 -10.53 -20.71 -10.21
C VAL A 334 -11.93 -20.26 -10.63
N GLU A 335 -12.09 -19.01 -11.04
CA GLU A 335 -13.42 -18.44 -11.30
C GLU A 335 -13.72 -18.26 -12.79
N ALA A 336 -12.70 -18.14 -13.63
CA ALA A 336 -12.86 -17.96 -15.08
C ALA A 336 -12.34 -19.15 -15.91
N GLY A 337 -11.85 -20.21 -15.27
CA GLY A 337 -11.49 -21.49 -15.92
C GLY A 337 -10.25 -21.42 -16.84
N VAL A 338 -9.36 -20.46 -16.67
CA VAL A 338 -8.14 -20.31 -17.47
C VAL A 338 -7.10 -21.30 -17.00
N ARG A 339 -6.73 -22.26 -17.86
CA ARG A 339 -5.68 -23.25 -17.56
C ARG A 339 -4.34 -22.55 -17.36
N ASP A 340 -3.52 -23.10 -16.47
CA ASP A 340 -2.15 -22.68 -16.20
C ASP A 340 -2.00 -21.22 -15.68
N ALA A 341 -3.09 -20.48 -15.45
CA ALA A 341 -3.01 -19.11 -14.96
C ALA A 341 -2.39 -19.02 -13.54
N GLU A 342 -2.56 -20.05 -12.71
CA GLU A 342 -1.90 -20.17 -11.41
C GLU A 342 -0.36 -20.32 -11.50
N SER A 343 0.18 -20.58 -12.70
CA SER A 343 1.63 -20.65 -12.96
C SER A 343 2.30 -19.28 -13.08
N LEU A 344 1.53 -18.19 -13.01
CA LEU A 344 2.10 -16.84 -12.95
C LEU A 344 2.85 -16.66 -11.62
N PRO A 345 4.16 -16.34 -11.66
CA PRO A 345 4.94 -16.11 -10.45
C PRO A 345 4.39 -14.93 -9.66
N ASN A 346 4.42 -15.03 -8.32
CA ASN A 346 4.15 -13.92 -7.45
C ASN A 346 5.44 -13.14 -7.16
N TYR A 347 5.40 -11.81 -7.26
CA TYR A 347 6.56 -10.93 -7.10
C TYR A 347 7.29 -11.08 -5.75
N MET A 348 6.56 -11.40 -4.68
CA MET A 348 7.13 -11.55 -3.35
C MET A 348 8.09 -12.73 -3.29
N THR A 349 7.58 -13.91 -3.66
CA THR A 349 8.36 -15.16 -3.60
C THR A 349 9.46 -15.19 -4.68
N GLU A 350 9.21 -14.54 -5.82
CA GLU A 350 10.13 -14.59 -6.94
C GLU A 350 11.27 -13.56 -6.83
N TYR A 351 10.99 -12.36 -6.32
CA TYR A 351 11.93 -11.24 -6.38
C TYR A 351 12.30 -10.63 -5.04
N LEU A 352 11.39 -10.62 -4.06
CA LEU A 352 11.60 -9.94 -2.78
C LEU A 352 11.98 -10.88 -1.63
N GLN A 353 11.86 -12.20 -1.83
CA GLN A 353 12.23 -13.17 -0.80
C GLN A 353 13.68 -12.98 -0.27
N PRO A 354 14.70 -12.71 -1.11
CA PRO A 354 16.05 -12.44 -0.60
C PRO A 354 16.13 -11.26 0.38
N LEU A 355 15.38 -10.18 0.14
CA LEU A 355 15.33 -9.05 1.08
C LEU A 355 14.67 -9.44 2.41
N LEU A 356 13.63 -10.29 2.34
CA LEU A 356 12.97 -10.82 3.53
C LEU A 356 13.89 -11.73 4.33
N ASP A 357 14.69 -12.55 3.67
CA ASP A 357 15.69 -13.43 4.29
C ASP A 357 16.83 -12.64 4.95
N GLU A 358 17.14 -11.45 4.45
CA GLU A 358 18.05 -10.48 5.08
C GLU A 358 17.39 -9.73 6.26
N GLY A 359 16.13 -10.01 6.61
CA GLY A 359 15.39 -9.31 7.66
C GLY A 359 14.94 -7.91 7.28
N ARG A 360 14.97 -7.55 5.98
CA ARG A 360 14.48 -6.25 5.51
C ARG A 360 12.95 -6.23 5.43
N ARG A 361 12.39 -5.09 5.83
CA ARG A 361 10.95 -4.78 5.72
C ARG A 361 10.77 -3.32 5.33
N PRO A 362 9.68 -2.96 4.64
CA PRO A 362 9.39 -1.55 4.37
C PRO A 362 9.04 -0.82 5.66
N LEU A 363 9.66 0.34 5.84
CA LEU A 363 9.29 1.34 6.84
C LEU A 363 8.90 2.62 6.11
N ARG A 364 7.76 3.19 6.47
CA ARG A 364 7.41 4.55 6.05
C ARG A 364 7.59 5.53 7.19
N TRP A 365 8.01 6.76 6.85
CA TRP A 365 8.09 7.87 7.79
C TRP A 365 7.48 9.12 7.19
N VAL A 366 6.74 9.87 8.01
CA VAL A 366 5.92 11.00 7.59
C VAL A 366 6.23 12.21 8.44
N ALA A 367 6.55 13.35 7.82
CA ALA A 367 6.81 14.61 8.50
C ALA A 367 5.49 15.32 8.82
N LEU A 368 5.10 15.34 10.10
CA LEU A 368 3.85 15.99 10.54
C LEU A 368 3.90 17.53 10.40
N SER A 369 5.07 18.11 10.27
CA SER A 369 5.21 19.55 9.97
C SER A 369 4.62 19.93 8.60
N GLY A 370 4.51 18.99 7.67
CA GLY A 370 4.18 19.26 6.28
C GLY A 370 5.30 19.94 5.49
N GLU A 371 6.49 20.05 6.08
CA GLU A 371 7.64 20.74 5.49
C GLU A 371 8.57 19.77 4.75
N ARG A 372 8.87 20.08 3.50
CA ARG A 372 9.82 19.30 2.69
C ARG A 372 11.24 19.33 3.25
N SER A 373 11.59 20.40 3.96
CA SER A 373 12.90 20.54 4.62
C SER A 373 13.15 19.46 5.65
N ASP A 374 12.11 19.04 6.38
CA ASP A 374 12.25 18.03 7.42
C ASP A 374 12.52 16.64 6.82
N ILE A 375 11.84 16.27 5.72
CA ILE A 375 12.18 15.04 4.99
C ILE A 375 13.62 15.10 4.45
N ARG A 376 14.05 16.24 3.87
CA ARG A 376 15.43 16.38 3.38
C ARG A 376 16.46 16.25 4.50
N ARG A 377 16.15 16.76 5.68
CA ARG A 377 17.01 16.62 6.86
C ARG A 377 17.12 15.17 7.29
N VAL A 378 16.00 14.44 7.30
CA VAL A 378 15.98 13.00 7.60
C VAL A 378 16.67 12.19 6.49
N ASP A 379 16.42 12.49 5.22
CA ASP A 379 17.12 11.84 4.10
C ASP A 379 18.65 11.99 4.19
N ALA A 380 19.14 13.11 4.73
CA ALA A 380 20.59 13.32 4.92
C ALA A 380 21.20 12.37 5.95
N LEU A 381 20.41 11.79 6.87
CA LEU A 381 20.87 10.77 7.80
C LEU A 381 21.30 9.48 7.09
N ALA A 382 20.85 9.25 5.87
CA ALA A 382 21.20 8.04 5.13
C ALA A 382 22.72 7.87 5.00
N ALA A 383 23.44 8.95 4.70
CA ALA A 383 24.90 8.92 4.62
C ALA A 383 25.58 8.63 5.96
N GLU A 384 24.95 9.05 7.08
CA GLU A 384 25.47 8.86 8.43
C GLU A 384 25.17 7.44 8.97
N LEU A 385 23.92 6.94 8.78
CA LEU A 385 23.42 5.75 9.44
C LEU A 385 23.51 4.47 8.63
N LEU A 386 23.48 4.57 7.29
CA LEU A 386 23.37 3.40 6.42
C LEU A 386 24.74 2.89 5.94
N GLY A 387 25.82 3.61 6.27
CA GLY A 387 27.19 3.18 6.02
C GLY A 387 27.40 2.68 4.59
N ASP A 388 27.79 1.40 4.47
CA ASP A 388 28.09 0.74 3.21
C ASP A 388 26.87 0.21 2.43
N ASP A 389 25.65 0.44 2.90
CA ASP A 389 24.44 0.05 2.16
C ASP A 389 24.22 0.96 0.94
N ARG A 390 25.01 0.69 -0.11
CA ARG A 390 25.02 1.50 -1.35
C ARG A 390 23.67 1.50 -2.05
N ALA A 391 22.94 0.40 -2.01
CA ALA A 391 21.63 0.28 -2.68
C ALA A 391 20.61 1.21 -2.01
N LEU A 392 20.54 1.18 -0.69
CA LEU A 392 19.63 2.01 0.08
C LEU A 392 20.01 3.49 0.00
N ASN A 393 21.31 3.83 0.08
CA ASN A 393 21.78 5.19 -0.13
C ASN A 393 21.41 5.71 -1.53
N HIS A 394 21.56 4.90 -2.56
CA HIS A 394 21.18 5.26 -3.93
C HIS A 394 19.66 5.49 -4.05
N TRP A 395 18.84 4.60 -3.46
CA TRP A 395 17.39 4.79 -3.39
C TRP A 395 17.01 6.13 -2.77
N ILE A 396 17.55 6.48 -1.60
CA ILE A 396 17.24 7.75 -0.92
C ILE A 396 17.63 8.94 -1.79
N GLN A 397 18.80 8.92 -2.44
CA GLN A 397 19.21 9.98 -3.36
C GLN A 397 18.30 10.13 -4.58
N LEU A 398 17.85 9.01 -5.17
CA LEU A 398 16.88 9.03 -6.27
C LEU A 398 15.54 9.58 -5.80
N ALA A 399 15.07 9.15 -4.63
CA ALA A 399 13.82 9.60 -4.05
C ALA A 399 13.82 11.12 -3.79
N GLN A 400 14.93 11.68 -3.28
CA GLN A 400 15.08 13.12 -3.09
C GLN A 400 14.89 13.93 -4.39
N ARG A 401 15.39 13.40 -5.51
CA ARG A 401 15.41 14.11 -6.80
C ARG A 401 14.12 13.92 -7.59
N ARG A 402 13.51 12.74 -7.52
CA ARG A 402 12.47 12.29 -8.46
C ARG A 402 11.08 12.15 -7.84
N VAL A 403 10.99 11.87 -6.53
CA VAL A 403 9.70 11.59 -5.88
C VAL A 403 9.06 12.89 -5.41
N ARG A 404 7.88 13.18 -5.97
CA ARG A 404 7.02 14.27 -5.50
C ARG A 404 6.17 13.80 -4.34
N PHE A 405 6.06 14.63 -3.31
CA PHE A 405 5.23 14.34 -2.15
C PHE A 405 3.74 14.47 -2.50
N GLN A 406 2.96 13.60 -1.90
CA GLN A 406 1.50 13.61 -1.94
C GLN A 406 0.99 13.79 -0.51
N GLY A 407 0.17 14.81 -0.26
CA GLY A 407 -0.27 15.17 1.08
C GLY A 407 0.88 15.63 1.99
N LEU A 408 1.03 15.00 3.16
CA LEU A 408 2.17 15.22 4.05
C LEU A 408 3.44 14.60 3.44
N PRO A 409 4.60 15.31 3.52
CA PRO A 409 5.85 14.78 3.02
C PRO A 409 6.23 13.46 3.71
N ALA A 410 6.53 12.45 2.91
CA ALA A 410 6.81 11.11 3.40
C ALA A 410 7.88 10.40 2.55
N ARG A 411 8.44 9.33 3.11
CA ARG A 411 9.30 8.36 2.45
C ARG A 411 8.94 6.95 2.89
N ALA A 412 9.35 5.98 2.07
CA ALA A 412 9.40 4.58 2.43
C ALA A 412 10.71 3.96 1.92
N ALA A 413 11.25 3.01 2.66
CA ALA A 413 12.42 2.24 2.25
C ALA A 413 12.44 0.86 2.92
N TRP A 414 13.14 -0.09 2.30
CA TRP A 414 13.39 -1.42 2.84
C TRP A 414 14.59 -1.41 3.77
N LEU A 415 14.35 -1.58 5.06
CA LEU A 415 15.33 -1.49 6.12
C LEU A 415 15.42 -2.81 6.88
N THR A 416 16.62 -3.19 7.33
CA THR A 416 16.78 -4.24 8.35
C THR A 416 16.17 -3.78 9.67
N GLN A 417 15.94 -4.70 10.61
CA GLN A 417 15.43 -4.36 11.95
C GLN A 417 16.34 -3.32 12.63
N GLU A 418 17.65 -3.55 12.60
CA GLU A 418 18.61 -2.63 13.22
C GLU A 418 18.59 -1.25 12.57
N GLN A 419 18.55 -1.17 11.23
CA GLN A 419 18.42 0.08 10.50
C GLN A 419 17.11 0.81 10.85
N ARG A 420 15.97 0.09 10.98
CA ARG A 420 14.69 0.72 11.38
C ARG A 420 14.79 1.37 12.76
N VAL A 421 15.40 0.68 13.73
CA VAL A 421 15.58 1.20 15.09
C VAL A 421 16.49 2.42 15.09
N GLN A 422 17.68 2.33 14.47
CA GLN A 422 18.64 3.43 14.40
C GLN A 422 18.02 4.66 13.70
N TRP A 423 17.30 4.43 12.59
CA TRP A 423 16.59 5.48 11.85
C TRP A 423 15.54 6.17 12.71
N GLY A 424 14.70 5.42 13.39
CA GLY A 424 13.67 5.96 14.26
C GLY A 424 14.23 6.71 15.46
N VAL A 425 15.22 6.14 16.14
CA VAL A 425 15.90 6.78 17.28
C VAL A 425 16.55 8.09 16.87
N ARG A 426 17.22 8.11 15.72
CA ARG A 426 17.87 9.33 15.25
C ARG A 426 16.88 10.43 14.84
N ILE A 427 15.76 10.07 14.18
CA ILE A 427 14.65 11.01 13.91
C ILE A 427 14.13 11.59 15.24
N HIS A 428 13.89 10.74 16.23
CA HIS A 428 13.41 11.16 17.54
C HIS A 428 14.36 12.15 18.22
N GLN A 429 15.67 11.90 18.17
CA GLN A 429 16.69 12.82 18.67
C GLN A 429 16.67 14.17 17.94
N LEU A 430 16.55 14.18 16.61
CA LEU A 430 16.45 15.42 15.84
C LEU A 430 15.20 16.25 16.21
N VAL A 431 14.10 15.60 16.56
CA VAL A 431 12.91 16.31 17.11
C VAL A 431 13.23 16.89 18.47
N GLN A 432 13.84 16.11 19.36
CA GLN A 432 14.24 16.56 20.70
C GLN A 432 15.24 17.72 20.66
N GLU A 433 16.17 17.70 19.70
CA GLU A 433 17.17 18.75 19.47
C GLU A 433 16.58 20.00 18.79
N GLY A 434 15.29 20.00 18.42
CA GLY A 434 14.63 21.09 17.71
C GLY A 434 15.12 21.28 16.26
N GLN A 435 15.79 20.29 15.67
CA GLN A 435 16.26 20.31 14.30
C GLN A 435 15.18 19.97 13.26
N LEU A 436 14.05 19.42 13.71
CA LEU A 436 12.83 19.17 12.93
C LEU A 436 11.70 20.04 13.48
N LYS A 437 10.85 20.54 12.60
CA LYS A 437 9.80 21.50 12.94
C LYS A 437 8.60 20.88 13.67
N ALA A 438 8.41 19.55 13.51
CA ALA A 438 7.38 18.77 14.20
C ALA A 438 7.79 17.29 14.23
N PRO A 439 7.13 16.47 15.06
CA PRO A 439 7.30 15.01 15.10
C PRO A 439 7.11 14.31 13.76
N PHE A 440 7.57 13.05 13.75
CA PHE A 440 7.40 12.11 12.65
C PHE A 440 6.55 10.93 13.09
N VAL A 441 5.75 10.43 12.16
CA VAL A 441 5.13 9.11 12.27
C VAL A 441 6.03 8.11 11.58
N LEU A 442 6.30 6.98 12.26
CA LEU A 442 6.97 5.82 11.71
C LEU A 442 5.98 4.65 11.72
N ALA A 443 5.79 4.02 10.56
CA ALA A 443 4.88 2.91 10.41
C ALA A 443 5.56 1.80 9.60
N PRO A 444 5.97 0.70 10.25
CA PRO A 444 6.38 -0.51 9.56
C PRO A 444 5.23 -1.05 8.71
N GLU A 445 5.55 -1.60 7.55
CA GLU A 445 4.56 -2.24 6.70
C GLU A 445 4.55 -3.75 6.93
N GLN A 446 3.36 -4.32 6.91
CA GLN A 446 3.10 -5.74 7.06
C GLN A 446 2.58 -6.33 5.75
N LEU A 447 2.85 -7.61 5.53
CA LEU A 447 2.29 -8.34 4.39
C LEU A 447 0.83 -8.70 4.63
N ASP A 448 0.01 -8.44 3.63
CA ASP A 448 -1.36 -8.97 3.59
C ASP A 448 -1.31 -10.50 3.48
N GLY A 449 -1.98 -11.19 4.39
CA GLY A 449 -2.17 -12.62 4.27
C GLY A 449 -1.27 -13.53 5.09
N GLY A 450 -0.73 -13.06 6.21
CA GLY A 450 0.00 -13.88 7.18
C GLY A 450 1.23 -14.58 6.60
N SER A 451 2.38 -14.38 7.19
CA SER A 451 3.60 -15.08 6.82
C SER A 451 3.40 -16.59 6.93
N ARG A 452 3.36 -17.29 5.79
CA ARG A 452 3.68 -18.70 5.80
C ARG A 452 5.20 -18.85 5.81
N GLY A 453 5.70 -19.51 6.84
CA GLY A 453 7.00 -20.16 6.72
C GLY A 453 7.01 -21.08 5.51
N ALA A 454 8.18 -21.30 4.91
CA ALA A 454 8.41 -22.11 3.71
C ALA A 454 7.99 -23.60 3.81
N ALA A 455 7.32 -24.01 4.89
CA ALA A 455 6.81 -25.35 5.11
C ALA A 455 5.31 -25.29 5.33
N GLY A 456 4.56 -25.88 4.42
CA GLY A 456 3.12 -25.98 4.27
C GLY A 456 2.26 -26.40 5.46
N GLU A 457 2.56 -26.04 6.68
CA GLU A 457 1.83 -26.40 7.88
C GLU A 457 0.79 -25.36 8.28
N ARG A 458 -0.40 -25.83 8.49
CA ARG A 458 -1.69 -25.10 8.46
C ARG A 458 -2.17 -24.55 9.81
N SER A 459 -1.50 -24.79 10.96
CA SER A 459 -2.14 -24.57 12.26
C SER A 459 -1.80 -23.26 12.97
N ASP A 460 -0.57 -22.73 12.88
CA ASP A 460 -0.14 -21.63 13.77
C ASP A 460 -0.09 -20.25 13.07
N ALA A 461 -0.09 -20.21 11.74
CA ALA A 461 -0.05 -18.96 10.96
C ALA A 461 -1.33 -18.10 11.09
N ALA A 462 -2.47 -18.70 11.46
CA ALA A 462 -3.74 -18.00 11.59
C ALA A 462 -3.80 -17.07 12.83
N GLU A 463 -3.00 -17.35 13.86
CA GLU A 463 -2.95 -16.55 15.08
C GLU A 463 -1.90 -15.42 15.04
N GLY A 464 -0.98 -15.45 14.07
CA GLY A 464 0.12 -14.49 13.94
C GLY A 464 -0.30 -13.02 14.02
N PRO A 465 -1.27 -12.57 13.20
CA PRO A 465 -1.71 -11.18 13.23
C PRO A 465 -2.33 -10.75 14.57
N LYS A 466 -3.04 -11.64 15.26
CA LYS A 466 -3.59 -11.34 16.58
C LYS A 466 -2.47 -11.13 17.60
N VAL A 467 -1.50 -12.05 17.62
CA VAL A 467 -0.34 -11.95 18.52
C VAL A 467 0.44 -10.67 18.21
N GLU A 468 0.63 -10.34 16.94
CA GLU A 468 1.27 -9.10 16.52
C GLU A 468 0.52 -7.85 17.02
N ALA A 469 -0.81 -7.81 16.92
CA ALA A 469 -1.62 -6.72 17.47
C ALA A 469 -1.43 -6.55 18.97
N PHE A 470 -1.44 -7.66 19.73
CA PHE A 470 -1.21 -7.63 21.18
C PHE A 470 0.22 -7.21 21.54
N LEU A 471 1.22 -7.69 20.81
CA LEU A 471 2.61 -7.27 21.02
C LEU A 471 2.80 -5.79 20.66
N SER A 472 2.19 -5.33 19.58
CA SER A 472 2.21 -3.91 19.17
C SER A 472 1.62 -3.01 20.25
N TRP A 473 0.51 -3.43 20.86
CA TRP A 473 -0.05 -2.76 22.02
C TRP A 473 0.93 -2.72 23.20
N GLY A 474 1.49 -3.86 23.57
CA GLY A 474 2.43 -4.01 24.71
C GLY A 474 3.76 -3.28 24.50
N CYS A 475 4.21 -3.10 23.27
CA CYS A 475 5.44 -2.38 22.93
C CYS A 475 5.29 -0.85 22.97
N GLY A 476 4.08 -0.32 23.16
CA GLY A 476 3.83 1.11 23.28
C GLY A 476 3.69 1.84 21.96
N ALA A 477 3.13 1.17 20.93
CA ALA A 477 2.70 1.83 19.71
C ALA A 477 1.79 3.02 19.98
N SER A 478 1.83 4.05 19.15
CA SER A 478 0.96 5.23 19.28
C SER A 478 -0.47 4.91 18.84
N TRP A 479 -0.62 4.09 17.82
CA TRP A 479 -1.89 3.42 17.49
C TRP A 479 -1.65 2.05 16.85
N VAL A 480 -2.66 1.20 16.93
CA VAL A 480 -2.63 -0.19 16.43
C VAL A 480 -3.90 -0.45 15.64
N SER A 481 -3.78 -1.17 14.54
CA SER A 481 -4.92 -1.75 13.84
C SER A 481 -4.87 -3.28 13.84
N PHE A 482 -6.06 -3.88 13.92
CA PHE A 482 -6.27 -5.29 13.67
C PHE A 482 -7.47 -5.46 12.76
N GLU A 483 -7.25 -6.02 11.60
CA GLU A 483 -8.25 -6.11 10.56
C GLU A 483 -8.42 -7.54 10.08
N ARG A 484 -9.64 -7.82 9.63
CA ARG A 484 -9.99 -9.06 8.99
C ARG A 484 -10.79 -8.80 7.73
N GLU A 485 -10.22 -9.14 6.60
CA GLU A 485 -10.84 -8.97 5.29
C GLU A 485 -10.73 -10.28 4.49
N GLU A 486 -11.84 -10.77 3.96
CA GLU A 486 -11.92 -12.00 3.14
C GLU A 486 -11.19 -13.23 3.72
N GLY A 487 -11.19 -13.37 5.05
CA GLY A 487 -10.51 -14.47 5.74
C GLY A 487 -9.01 -14.26 5.97
N ARG A 488 -8.47 -13.10 5.57
CA ARG A 488 -7.13 -12.65 5.89
C ARG A 488 -7.16 -11.76 7.11
N GLU A 489 -6.28 -12.01 8.03
CA GLU A 489 -6.07 -11.16 9.20
C GLU A 489 -4.78 -10.41 9.05
N ARG A 490 -4.73 -9.16 9.50
CA ARG A 490 -3.53 -8.35 9.55
C ARG A 490 -3.52 -7.46 10.78
N ALA A 491 -2.34 -7.20 11.28
CA ALA A 491 -2.09 -6.21 12.30
C ALA A 491 -1.19 -5.12 11.74
N GLY A 492 -1.21 -3.95 12.35
CA GLY A 492 -0.31 -2.88 12.01
C GLY A 492 -0.12 -1.95 13.20
N LEU A 493 1.02 -1.29 13.24
CA LEU A 493 1.34 -0.31 14.27
C LEU A 493 1.90 0.97 13.65
N ALA A 494 1.70 2.09 14.37
CA ALA A 494 2.48 3.28 14.16
C ALA A 494 3.03 3.81 15.47
N VAL A 495 4.19 4.42 15.42
CA VAL A 495 4.83 5.07 16.56
C VAL A 495 5.23 6.48 16.19
N VAL A 496 5.09 7.41 17.14
CA VAL A 496 5.42 8.82 16.95
C VAL A 496 6.80 9.11 17.56
N ALA A 497 7.69 9.63 16.72
CA ALA A 497 8.97 10.16 17.13
C ALA A 497 8.77 11.62 17.56
N ASP A 498 8.38 11.86 18.83
CA ASP A 498 7.93 13.15 19.35
C ASP A 498 9.01 13.91 20.14
N GLY A 499 10.21 13.34 20.32
CA GLY A 499 11.29 13.92 21.09
C GLY A 499 11.14 13.83 22.60
N SER A 500 10.06 13.24 23.12
CA SER A 500 9.83 13.08 24.56
C SER A 500 10.62 11.90 25.14
N ARG A 501 10.99 11.97 26.43
CA ARG A 501 11.67 10.87 27.10
C ARG A 501 10.83 9.57 27.07
N ALA A 502 9.55 9.63 27.32
CA ALA A 502 8.65 8.48 27.27
C ALA A 502 8.49 7.93 25.83
N GLY A 503 8.55 8.81 24.83
CA GLY A 503 8.50 8.46 23.41
C GLY A 503 9.72 7.66 22.95
N ALA A 504 10.92 7.95 23.47
CA ALA A 504 12.15 7.27 23.07
C ALA A 504 12.10 5.75 23.34
N GLU A 505 11.72 5.35 24.56
CA GLU A 505 11.63 3.93 24.94
C GLU A 505 10.53 3.19 24.17
N ARG A 506 9.38 3.85 23.96
CA ARG A 506 8.27 3.28 23.19
C ARG A 506 8.66 3.05 21.73
N LEU A 507 9.29 4.05 21.12
CA LEU A 507 9.71 4.00 19.74
C LEU A 507 10.70 2.86 19.49
N GLU A 508 11.72 2.72 20.32
CA GLU A 508 12.71 1.66 20.17
C GLU A 508 12.05 0.26 20.29
N ARG A 509 11.21 0.04 21.32
CA ARG A 509 10.49 -1.22 21.49
C ARG A 509 9.57 -1.55 20.32
N ALA A 510 8.79 -0.56 19.84
CA ALA A 510 7.87 -0.76 18.74
C ALA A 510 8.59 -1.06 17.41
N LEU A 511 9.72 -0.42 17.14
CA LEU A 511 10.49 -0.68 15.91
C LEU A 511 11.34 -1.97 15.96
N ARG A 512 11.60 -2.52 17.17
CA ARG A 512 12.20 -3.85 17.33
C ARG A 512 11.20 -4.99 17.14
N LEU A 513 9.92 -4.71 17.08
CA LEU A 513 8.92 -5.72 16.79
C LEU A 513 9.07 -6.17 15.33
N ASP A 514 9.53 -7.39 15.13
CA ASP A 514 9.78 -7.97 13.82
C ASP A 514 8.69 -8.98 13.48
N GLY A 515 7.75 -8.58 12.65
CA GLY A 515 6.81 -9.52 12.03
C GLY A 515 6.06 -10.48 12.97
N PRO A 516 5.29 -11.39 12.47
CA PRO A 516 4.55 -12.33 13.30
C PRO A 516 5.50 -13.28 14.03
N PRO A 517 5.15 -13.72 15.27
CA PRO A 517 5.93 -14.65 16.08
C PRO A 517 6.38 -15.93 15.37
N GLY A 518 5.67 -16.36 14.34
CA GLY A 518 6.07 -17.47 13.47
C GLY A 518 7.42 -17.26 12.76
N ALA A 519 7.80 -16.01 12.48
CA ALA A 519 9.12 -15.71 11.91
C ALA A 519 10.24 -15.87 12.96
N LEU A 520 9.95 -15.55 14.23
CA LEU A 520 10.87 -15.78 15.33
C LEU A 520 11.05 -17.28 15.62
N ILE A 521 9.95 -18.04 15.64
CA ILE A 521 9.96 -19.49 15.82
C ILE A 521 10.71 -20.17 14.67
N SER A 522 10.45 -19.79 13.42
CA SER A 522 11.13 -20.40 12.27
C SER A 522 12.63 -20.08 12.17
N ALA A 523 13.07 -18.92 12.63
CA ALA A 523 14.50 -18.59 12.68
C ALA A 523 15.24 -19.40 13.77
N GLU A 524 14.59 -19.72 14.88
CA GLU A 524 15.14 -20.54 15.97
C GLU A 524 15.06 -22.04 15.69
N GLU A 525 14.01 -22.52 15.03
CA GLU A 525 13.93 -23.91 14.55
C GLU A 525 15.03 -24.26 13.54
N ARG A 526 15.44 -23.30 12.70
CA ARG A 526 16.60 -23.47 11.79
C ARG A 526 17.93 -23.59 12.54
N GLN A 527 18.02 -23.14 13.81
CA GLN A 527 19.22 -23.21 14.65
C GLN A 527 19.15 -24.29 15.76
N GLY A 528 18.07 -25.05 15.83
CA GLY A 528 17.97 -26.27 16.65
C GLY A 528 17.77 -26.06 18.16
N HIS A 529 17.61 -24.83 18.66
CA HIS A 529 17.26 -24.57 20.06
C HIS A 529 16.47 -23.27 20.25
N PRO A 530 15.25 -23.32 20.81
CA PRO A 530 14.49 -22.10 21.13
C PRO A 530 15.10 -21.37 22.32
N LYS A 531 15.77 -20.25 22.08
CA LYS A 531 16.33 -19.37 23.13
C LYS A 531 15.27 -18.82 24.10
N VAL A 532 14.00 -18.83 23.71
CA VAL A 532 12.89 -18.35 24.55
C VAL A 532 12.68 -19.25 25.76
N LEU A 533 12.79 -20.57 25.62
CA LEU A 533 12.61 -21.51 26.72
C LEU A 533 13.76 -21.50 27.72
N SER A 534 14.96 -21.02 27.36
CA SER A 534 16.10 -20.92 28.26
C SER A 534 16.01 -19.79 29.30
N ARG A 535 15.07 -18.86 29.13
CA ARG A 535 14.83 -17.73 30.06
C ARG A 535 13.61 -17.94 30.97
N MET A 536 12.88 -19.05 30.82
CA MET A 536 11.83 -19.37 31.78
C MET A 536 12.46 -19.87 33.10
N PRO A 537 12.03 -19.35 34.27
CA PRO A 537 12.46 -19.91 35.54
C PRO A 537 12.09 -21.39 35.57
N LYS A 538 13.03 -22.24 35.90
CA LYS A 538 12.70 -23.63 36.19
C LYS A 538 11.73 -23.64 37.37
N ALA A 539 10.52 -24.18 37.16
CA ALA A 539 9.51 -24.37 38.18
C ALA A 539 10.00 -25.23 39.32
#